data_81cd1b7846d3a9b5491f11b4cc7be793
#
_entry.id   81cd1b7846d3a9b5491f11b4cc7be793
#
_cell.length_a   1.000
_cell.length_b   1.000
_cell.length_c   1.000
_cell.angle_alpha   90.00
_cell.angle_beta   90.00
_cell.angle_gamma   90.00
#
_symmetry.space_group_name_H-M   'P 1'
#
loop_
_entity.id
_entity.type
_entity.pdbx_description
1 polymer ?
#
loop_
_entity_poly.entity_id
_entity_poly.type
_entity_poly.pdbx_seq_one_letter_code
_entity_poly.pdbx_strand_id
1 'polypeptide(L)'
;MQQIANLLNSSKLQIDDGYLEVYSDLESLGALYSAVCDIGYTGEQSIAGVDEDCCLSLNLSVDSWPAKSPFYPNMMDFWQYSLLRKDLPENFYIIANQVFSGQDPECLEVGSIKYYFQWRALLSVLKDHGGSEGAESTLVYFISTEKGAKMYEVNPRRIDLNEVRNGFKGNGEDKDVAHLAEMIAIPDGHQKERRDVLRASLAELLEEEHSGSTMAWLLKQGARLKKKYHENYDVYLHKFSVNKLLSEIEEKSTDYISKINDSISSSQAKAFAIPGALIAIAALIKNADLFSLLFVCAGLLSVSFLTFVANNIHCEAYGALKDQVQRSLKRYEIMKNEDAVRVSAEEAKKKLISLIEKAMQRLRFINYLSVVIFLLGVFYTLFSSPGAITYMHQVLVWVVGYFGVSYSLIPSYGSMNYLAVSTLQNR
;
A
#
# COMPACT_ATOMS: atom_id res chain seq x y z
N MET A 1 -21.01 18.19 -39.80
CA MET A 1 -22.35 18.68 -39.36
C MET A 1 -22.51 20.21 -39.45
N GLN A 2 -21.52 21.03 -39.10
CA GLN A 2 -21.63 22.50 -39.16
C GLN A 2 -22.09 23.06 -40.54
N GLN A 3 -21.50 22.53 -41.64
CA GLN A 3 -21.86 22.93 -42.98
C GLN A 3 -23.31 22.53 -43.32
N ILE A 4 -23.72 21.31 -42.99
CA ILE A 4 -25.07 20.81 -43.16
C ILE A 4 -26.06 21.67 -42.37
N ALA A 5 -25.75 21.96 -41.09
CA ALA A 5 -26.61 22.81 -40.24
C ALA A 5 -26.79 24.21 -40.83
N ASN A 6 -25.74 24.82 -41.34
CA ASN A 6 -25.84 26.17 -41.95
C ASN A 6 -26.77 26.17 -43.15
N LEU A 7 -26.69 25.14 -44.00
CA LEU A 7 -27.57 25.01 -45.18
C LEU A 7 -29.01 24.73 -44.76
N LEU A 8 -29.22 23.82 -43.77
CA LEU A 8 -30.56 23.51 -43.27
C LEU A 8 -31.22 24.69 -42.55
N ASN A 9 -30.47 25.51 -41.79
CA ASN A 9 -30.98 26.65 -41.07
C ASN A 9 -31.44 27.77 -42.02
N SER A 10 -30.91 27.83 -43.23
CA SER A 10 -31.33 28.82 -44.26
C SER A 10 -32.46 28.27 -45.15
N SER A 11 -32.87 27.03 -44.98
CA SER A 11 -33.84 26.32 -45.80
C SER A 11 -35.17 26.11 -45.07
N LYS A 12 -36.28 25.96 -45.81
CA LYS A 12 -37.54 25.52 -45.21
C LYS A 12 -37.51 23.98 -45.13
N LEU A 13 -37.78 23.45 -43.95
CA LEU A 13 -37.73 22.01 -43.64
C LEU A 13 -39.13 21.43 -43.38
N GLN A 14 -39.41 20.30 -43.91
CA GLN A 14 -40.62 19.52 -43.64
C GLN A 14 -40.26 18.02 -43.54
N ILE A 15 -40.89 17.30 -42.62
CA ILE A 15 -40.80 15.85 -42.55
C ILE A 15 -42.12 15.28 -43.04
N ASP A 16 -42.05 14.45 -44.09
CA ASP A 16 -43.21 13.77 -44.63
C ASP A 16 -42.87 12.33 -44.99
N ASP A 17 -43.71 11.40 -44.58
CA ASP A 17 -43.64 9.94 -44.87
C ASP A 17 -42.23 9.32 -44.79
N GLY A 18 -41.44 9.73 -43.77
CA GLY A 18 -40.07 9.21 -43.58
C GLY A 18 -38.98 9.89 -44.43
N TYR A 19 -39.32 10.99 -45.09
CA TYR A 19 -38.39 11.82 -45.82
C TYR A 19 -38.24 13.19 -45.15
N LEU A 20 -37.02 13.71 -45.19
CA LEU A 20 -36.74 15.12 -44.87
C LEU A 20 -36.76 15.91 -46.19
N GLU A 21 -37.77 16.70 -46.37
CA GLU A 21 -37.91 17.62 -47.50
C GLU A 21 -37.26 18.95 -47.18
N VAL A 22 -36.30 19.37 -47.99
CA VAL A 22 -35.55 20.62 -47.86
C VAL A 22 -35.83 21.50 -49.07
N TYR A 23 -36.42 22.66 -48.82
CA TYR A 23 -36.77 23.64 -49.85
C TYR A 23 -35.74 24.77 -49.84
N SER A 24 -35.04 24.95 -50.97
CA SER A 24 -34.02 26.00 -51.15
C SER A 24 -33.67 26.14 -52.65
N ASP A 25 -32.69 26.99 -52.94
CA ASP A 25 -32.13 27.11 -54.28
C ASP A 25 -31.33 25.86 -54.69
N LEU A 26 -31.22 25.59 -55.99
CA LEU A 26 -30.59 24.39 -56.55
C LEU A 26 -29.12 24.23 -56.11
N GLU A 27 -28.36 25.34 -56.01
CA GLU A 27 -26.94 25.33 -55.63
C GLU A 27 -26.78 24.87 -54.20
N SER A 28 -27.57 25.45 -53.25
CA SER A 28 -27.61 25.07 -51.83
C SER A 28 -28.05 23.62 -51.63
N LEU A 29 -29.03 23.12 -52.39
CA LEU A 29 -29.47 21.72 -52.35
C LEU A 29 -28.40 20.76 -52.87
N GLY A 30 -27.67 21.14 -53.91
CA GLY A 30 -26.53 20.34 -54.45
C GLY A 30 -25.38 20.24 -53.41
N ALA A 31 -25.06 21.37 -52.78
CA ALA A 31 -24.06 21.41 -51.72
C ALA A 31 -24.48 20.58 -50.47
N LEU A 32 -25.78 20.67 -50.12
CA LEU A 32 -26.36 19.90 -49.02
C LEU A 32 -26.28 18.39 -49.31
N TYR A 33 -26.69 17.96 -50.53
CA TYR A 33 -26.62 16.56 -50.92
C TYR A 33 -25.19 16.03 -50.83
N SER A 34 -24.21 16.76 -51.36
CA SER A 34 -22.79 16.39 -51.26
C SER A 34 -22.34 16.25 -49.79
N ALA A 35 -22.67 17.23 -48.93
CA ALA A 35 -22.29 17.20 -47.54
C ALA A 35 -22.97 16.06 -46.75
N VAL A 36 -24.19 15.69 -47.12
CA VAL A 36 -24.91 14.56 -46.52
C VAL A 36 -24.32 13.23 -46.95
N CYS A 37 -23.89 13.12 -48.23
CA CYS A 37 -23.14 11.95 -48.71
C CYS A 37 -21.80 11.76 -48.00
N ASP A 38 -21.10 12.86 -47.67
CA ASP A 38 -19.83 12.81 -46.94
C ASP A 38 -19.99 12.21 -45.51
N ILE A 39 -21.16 12.34 -44.92
CA ILE A 39 -21.47 11.72 -43.60
C ILE A 39 -22.11 10.33 -43.72
N GLY A 40 -22.18 9.79 -44.93
CA GLY A 40 -22.56 8.41 -45.19
C GLY A 40 -23.96 8.18 -45.79
N TYR A 41 -24.65 9.19 -46.30
CA TYR A 41 -25.91 9.01 -46.99
C TYR A 41 -25.71 8.24 -48.32
N THR A 42 -26.50 7.23 -48.52
CA THR A 42 -26.44 6.36 -49.72
C THR A 42 -27.70 6.38 -50.57
N GLY A 43 -28.69 7.21 -50.19
CA GLY A 43 -29.93 7.35 -50.97
C GLY A 43 -29.72 8.10 -52.28
N GLU A 44 -30.62 7.88 -53.22
CA GLU A 44 -30.58 8.58 -54.53
C GLU A 44 -30.85 10.07 -54.35
N GLN A 45 -30.22 10.86 -55.20
CA GLN A 45 -30.49 12.30 -55.29
C GLN A 45 -31.85 12.54 -55.91
N SER A 46 -32.82 13.00 -55.12
CA SER A 46 -34.15 13.36 -55.61
C SER A 46 -34.36 14.87 -55.40
N ILE A 47 -34.08 15.65 -56.44
CA ILE A 47 -34.38 17.09 -56.46
C ILE A 47 -35.51 17.32 -57.43
N ALA A 48 -36.61 17.88 -56.96
CA ALA A 48 -37.77 18.25 -57.73
C ALA A 48 -37.99 19.77 -57.68
N GLY A 49 -38.51 20.38 -58.72
CA GLY A 49 -38.78 21.81 -58.78
C GLY A 49 -37.97 22.55 -59.83
N VAL A 50 -38.23 23.82 -60.00
CA VAL A 50 -37.58 24.71 -60.99
C VAL A 50 -37.18 26.02 -60.31
N ASP A 51 -35.94 26.47 -60.56
CA ASP A 51 -35.35 27.72 -60.08
C ASP A 51 -35.25 27.86 -58.52
N GLU A 52 -35.95 28.81 -57.95
CA GLU A 52 -35.83 29.18 -56.52
C GLU A 52 -36.68 28.30 -55.57
N ASP A 53 -37.61 27.48 -56.08
CA ASP A 53 -38.48 26.58 -55.32
C ASP A 53 -38.15 25.12 -55.57
N CYS A 54 -36.89 24.70 -55.42
CA CYS A 54 -36.48 23.33 -55.51
C CYS A 54 -36.62 22.60 -54.18
N CYS A 55 -36.95 21.29 -54.20
CA CYS A 55 -37.08 20.44 -53.05
C CYS A 55 -36.13 19.25 -53.17
N LEU A 56 -35.26 19.06 -52.17
CA LEU A 56 -34.46 17.84 -52.02
C LEU A 56 -35.13 16.95 -50.99
N SER A 57 -35.43 15.71 -51.38
CA SER A 57 -36.02 14.69 -50.49
C SER A 57 -34.93 13.74 -50.00
N LEU A 58 -34.62 13.76 -48.73
CA LEU A 58 -33.64 12.85 -48.07
C LEU A 58 -34.37 11.74 -47.35
N ASN A 59 -34.14 10.49 -47.72
CA ASN A 59 -34.73 9.34 -47.04
C ASN A 59 -34.11 9.16 -45.64
N LEU A 60 -34.95 9.13 -44.61
CA LEU A 60 -34.53 8.97 -43.20
C LEU A 60 -34.49 7.49 -42.75
N SER A 61 -34.84 6.53 -43.63
CA SER A 61 -34.81 5.11 -43.32
C SER A 61 -33.37 4.61 -43.04
N VAL A 62 -33.25 3.55 -42.26
CA VAL A 62 -31.96 2.93 -41.95
C VAL A 62 -31.22 2.44 -43.19
N ASP A 63 -31.95 2.06 -44.26
CA ASP A 63 -31.34 1.56 -45.48
C ASP A 63 -30.51 2.61 -46.23
N SER A 64 -30.80 3.88 -46.01
CA SER A 64 -30.08 4.98 -46.67
C SER A 64 -28.92 5.57 -45.82
N TRP A 65 -28.61 4.99 -44.67
CA TRP A 65 -27.59 5.46 -43.71
C TRP A 65 -26.78 4.28 -43.15
N PRO A 66 -25.50 4.49 -42.76
CA PRO A 66 -24.66 3.43 -42.18
C PRO A 66 -25.22 2.82 -40.90
N ALA A 67 -25.97 3.60 -40.13
CA ALA A 67 -26.58 3.18 -38.86
C ALA A 67 -28.00 3.73 -38.70
N LYS A 68 -28.16 5.03 -38.63
CA LYS A 68 -29.43 5.76 -38.58
C LYS A 68 -29.22 7.16 -39.11
N SER A 69 -30.28 7.76 -39.67
CA SER A 69 -30.31 9.18 -40.08
C SER A 69 -29.88 10.06 -38.87
N PRO A 70 -28.99 11.06 -39.12
CA PRO A 70 -28.61 12.04 -38.09
C PRO A 70 -29.68 13.07 -37.83
N PHE A 71 -30.79 13.08 -38.57
CA PHE A 71 -31.85 14.08 -38.47
C PHE A 71 -32.96 13.60 -37.56
N TYR A 72 -33.27 14.44 -36.54
CA TYR A 72 -34.32 14.17 -35.55
C TYR A 72 -35.39 15.27 -35.62
N PRO A 73 -36.67 14.91 -35.64
CA PRO A 73 -37.74 15.90 -35.70
C PRO A 73 -37.70 16.89 -34.54
N ASN A 74 -37.51 16.36 -33.31
CA ASN A 74 -37.49 17.16 -32.08
C ASN A 74 -36.56 16.56 -31.03
N MET A 75 -36.37 17.26 -29.93
CA MET A 75 -35.47 16.84 -28.84
C MET A 75 -35.96 15.56 -28.11
N MET A 76 -37.28 15.32 -28.07
CA MET A 76 -37.82 14.12 -27.42
C MET A 76 -37.47 12.87 -28.21
N ASP A 77 -37.60 12.90 -29.55
CA ASP A 77 -37.23 11.77 -30.43
C ASP A 77 -35.72 11.49 -30.35
N PHE A 78 -34.91 12.55 -30.31
CA PHE A 78 -33.47 12.44 -30.09
C PHE A 78 -33.14 11.78 -28.76
N TRP A 79 -33.82 12.20 -27.67
CA TRP A 79 -33.66 11.62 -26.34
C TRP A 79 -34.07 10.15 -26.29
N GLN A 80 -35.25 9.82 -26.76
CA GLN A 80 -35.75 8.44 -26.75
C GLN A 80 -34.82 7.48 -27.50
N TYR A 81 -34.31 7.93 -28.66
CA TYR A 81 -33.36 7.16 -29.42
C TYR A 81 -32.02 6.99 -28.67
N SER A 82 -31.49 8.08 -28.12
CA SER A 82 -30.21 8.10 -27.41
C SER A 82 -30.25 7.27 -26.13
N LEU A 83 -31.36 7.28 -25.39
CA LEU A 83 -31.56 6.53 -24.15
C LEU A 83 -31.33 5.01 -24.31
N LEU A 84 -31.67 4.47 -25.48
CA LEU A 84 -31.50 3.05 -25.81
C LEU A 84 -30.06 2.68 -26.17
N ARG A 85 -29.22 3.64 -26.48
CA ARG A 85 -27.83 3.42 -26.90
C ARG A 85 -26.87 3.54 -25.72
N LYS A 86 -25.66 3.01 -25.95
CA LYS A 86 -24.56 3.13 -24.97
C LYS A 86 -23.99 4.55 -24.97
N ASP A 87 -23.76 5.09 -26.16
CA ASP A 87 -23.11 6.37 -26.38
C ASP A 87 -24.04 7.33 -27.16
N LEU A 88 -23.80 8.61 -26.98
CA LEU A 88 -24.52 9.63 -27.73
C LEU A 88 -24.09 9.58 -29.21
N PRO A 89 -25.01 9.78 -30.20
CA PRO A 89 -24.64 9.89 -31.60
C PRO A 89 -23.62 11.00 -31.83
N GLU A 90 -22.57 10.71 -32.57
CA GLU A 90 -21.53 11.69 -32.92
C GLU A 90 -22.07 12.81 -33.82
N ASN A 91 -22.93 12.43 -34.77
CA ASN A 91 -23.57 13.34 -35.73
C ASN A 91 -25.07 13.37 -35.46
N PHE A 92 -25.61 14.54 -35.23
CA PHE A 92 -27.06 14.77 -35.14
C PHE A 92 -27.42 16.21 -35.47
N TYR A 93 -28.64 16.36 -35.98
CA TYR A 93 -29.32 17.63 -36.22
C TYR A 93 -30.78 17.51 -35.77
N ILE A 94 -31.23 18.41 -34.89
CA ILE A 94 -32.58 18.44 -34.33
C ILE A 94 -33.34 19.56 -34.99
N ILE A 95 -34.32 19.19 -35.83
CA ILE A 95 -34.96 20.10 -36.75
C ILE A 95 -35.76 21.19 -36.02
N ALA A 96 -36.62 20.82 -35.07
CA ALA A 96 -37.48 21.79 -34.37
C ALA A 96 -36.70 22.85 -33.60
N ASN A 97 -35.50 22.53 -33.12
CA ASN A 97 -34.68 23.41 -32.29
C ASN A 97 -33.49 24.00 -33.06
N GLN A 98 -33.22 23.56 -34.27
CA GLN A 98 -32.04 23.89 -35.10
C GLN A 98 -30.72 23.68 -34.34
N VAL A 99 -30.64 22.60 -33.56
CA VAL A 99 -29.49 22.22 -32.71
C VAL A 99 -28.76 21.07 -33.36
N PHE A 100 -27.44 21.13 -33.39
CA PHE A 100 -26.61 20.11 -34.03
C PHE A 100 -25.35 19.77 -33.23
N SER A 101 -24.72 18.65 -33.56
CA SER A 101 -23.47 18.22 -32.94
C SER A 101 -22.32 19.15 -33.32
N GLY A 102 -21.59 19.62 -32.29
CA GLY A 102 -20.47 20.58 -32.45
C GLY A 102 -20.85 22.04 -32.52
N GLN A 103 -22.10 22.36 -32.20
CA GLN A 103 -22.56 23.76 -32.09
C GLN A 103 -21.83 24.48 -30.94
N ASP A 104 -21.37 25.72 -31.19
CA ASP A 104 -20.75 26.59 -30.19
C ASP A 104 -21.45 27.97 -30.18
N PRO A 105 -21.99 28.44 -29.05
CA PRO A 105 -22.07 27.76 -27.75
C PRO A 105 -23.03 26.54 -27.77
N GLU A 106 -22.72 25.56 -26.95
CA GLU A 106 -23.53 24.34 -26.86
C GLU A 106 -24.92 24.63 -26.27
N CYS A 107 -25.95 24.01 -26.84
CA CYS A 107 -27.30 24.10 -26.30
C CYS A 107 -27.39 23.42 -24.93
N LEU A 108 -27.99 24.09 -23.93
CA LEU A 108 -28.15 23.58 -22.55
C LEU A 108 -28.84 22.21 -22.52
N GLU A 109 -29.80 21.97 -23.42
CA GLU A 109 -30.50 20.68 -23.47
C GLU A 109 -29.56 19.56 -23.92
N VAL A 110 -28.73 19.79 -24.91
CA VAL A 110 -27.70 18.83 -25.36
C VAL A 110 -26.66 18.65 -24.28
N GLY A 111 -26.23 19.71 -23.62
CA GLY A 111 -25.34 19.65 -22.46
C GLY A 111 -25.89 18.77 -21.33
N SER A 112 -27.18 18.88 -21.04
CA SER A 112 -27.84 18.05 -20.03
C SER A 112 -27.87 16.56 -20.42
N ILE A 113 -28.09 16.25 -21.69
CA ILE A 113 -28.06 14.87 -22.21
C ILE A 113 -26.61 14.34 -22.15
N LYS A 114 -25.61 15.12 -22.54
CA LYS A 114 -24.20 14.71 -22.42
C LYS A 114 -23.80 14.41 -20.97
N TYR A 115 -24.21 15.27 -20.05
CA TYR A 115 -24.00 15.08 -18.62
C TYR A 115 -24.64 13.78 -18.09
N TYR A 116 -25.85 13.46 -18.53
CA TYR A 116 -26.48 12.18 -18.23
C TYR A 116 -25.63 10.99 -18.74
N PHE A 117 -25.10 11.07 -19.97
CA PHE A 117 -24.24 10.01 -20.51
C PHE A 117 -22.92 9.87 -19.75
N GLN A 118 -22.33 10.97 -19.29
CA GLN A 118 -21.14 10.93 -18.44
C GLN A 118 -21.42 10.17 -17.13
N TRP A 119 -22.55 10.48 -16.48
CA TRP A 119 -23.00 9.77 -15.28
C TRP A 119 -23.22 8.28 -15.55
N ARG A 120 -23.91 7.96 -16.62
CA ARG A 120 -24.18 6.58 -17.02
C ARG A 120 -22.90 5.81 -17.29
N ALA A 121 -21.92 6.41 -17.95
CA ALA A 121 -20.60 5.83 -18.18
C ALA A 121 -19.87 5.59 -16.85
N LEU A 122 -19.83 6.58 -15.95
CA LEU A 122 -19.21 6.46 -14.63
C LEU A 122 -19.86 5.33 -13.82
N LEU A 123 -21.18 5.31 -13.72
CA LEU A 123 -21.93 4.27 -13.02
C LEU A 123 -21.67 2.87 -13.60
N SER A 124 -21.55 2.76 -14.93
CA SER A 124 -21.26 1.50 -15.60
C SER A 124 -19.86 0.97 -15.30
N VAL A 125 -18.87 1.84 -15.07
CA VAL A 125 -17.52 1.44 -14.65
C VAL A 125 -17.50 0.96 -13.21
N LEU A 126 -18.34 1.54 -12.35
CA LEU A 126 -18.35 1.24 -10.91
C LEU A 126 -19.22 0.02 -10.54
N LYS A 127 -20.08 -0.46 -11.43
CA LYS A 127 -20.99 -1.58 -11.17
C LYS A 127 -20.25 -2.90 -10.91
N ASP A 128 -20.86 -3.76 -10.11
CA ASP A 128 -20.46 -5.17 -9.98
C ASP A 128 -21.16 -6.03 -11.00
N HIS A 129 -22.49 -5.86 -11.11
CA HIS A 129 -23.32 -6.58 -12.06
C HIS A 129 -24.20 -5.60 -12.83
N GLY A 130 -24.51 -5.93 -14.06
CA GLY A 130 -25.51 -5.26 -14.86
C GLY A 130 -26.45 -6.30 -15.42
N GLY A 131 -27.74 -5.97 -15.50
CA GLY A 131 -28.68 -6.78 -16.26
C GLY A 131 -28.16 -6.98 -17.69
N SER A 132 -28.43 -8.15 -18.28
CA SER A 132 -28.11 -8.44 -19.66
C SER A 132 -28.68 -7.35 -20.60
N GLU A 133 -28.09 -7.19 -21.79
CA GLU A 133 -28.45 -6.21 -22.82
C GLU A 133 -29.89 -6.33 -23.32
N GLY A 134 -30.87 -6.21 -22.44
CA GLY A 134 -32.30 -6.24 -22.75
C GLY A 134 -33.05 -5.33 -21.80
N ALA A 135 -34.04 -4.69 -22.25
CA ALA A 135 -35.05 -3.74 -21.74
C ALA A 135 -34.94 -3.13 -20.33
N GLU A 136 -34.26 -3.73 -19.34
CA GLU A 136 -34.06 -3.16 -17.99
C GLU A 136 -32.63 -3.40 -17.51
N SER A 137 -31.71 -2.51 -17.88
CA SER A 137 -30.33 -2.59 -17.42
C SER A 137 -30.17 -1.92 -16.06
N THR A 138 -30.64 -2.55 -14.99
CA THR A 138 -30.36 -2.13 -13.63
C THR A 138 -28.89 -2.40 -13.31
N LEU A 139 -28.18 -1.38 -12.84
CA LEU A 139 -26.80 -1.48 -12.35
C LEU A 139 -26.85 -1.84 -10.89
N VAL A 140 -26.10 -2.89 -10.51
CA VAL A 140 -26.06 -3.42 -9.14
C VAL A 140 -24.69 -3.20 -8.55
N TYR A 141 -24.66 -2.70 -7.31
CA TYR A 141 -23.45 -2.42 -6.54
C TYR A 141 -23.52 -3.18 -5.22
N PHE A 142 -22.51 -4.02 -4.95
CA PHE A 142 -22.29 -4.65 -3.64
C PHE A 142 -21.19 -3.89 -2.93
N ILE A 143 -21.54 -3.20 -1.86
CA ILE A 143 -20.60 -2.35 -1.13
C ILE A 143 -20.55 -2.77 0.32
N SER A 144 -19.34 -3.05 0.80
CA SER A 144 -19.11 -3.36 2.21
C SER A 144 -19.24 -2.09 3.03
N THR A 145 -20.13 -2.12 4.02
CA THR A 145 -20.30 -1.07 5.02
C THR A 145 -19.90 -1.61 6.39
N GLU A 146 -19.76 -0.74 7.40
CA GLU A 146 -19.48 -1.17 8.78
C GLU A 146 -20.55 -2.14 9.35
N LYS A 147 -21.76 -2.11 8.81
CA LYS A 147 -22.91 -2.97 9.20
C LYS A 147 -23.05 -4.23 8.33
N GLY A 148 -22.11 -4.49 7.44
CA GLY A 148 -22.15 -5.61 6.49
C GLY A 148 -22.22 -5.16 5.03
N ALA A 149 -22.34 -6.12 4.10
CA ALA A 149 -22.49 -5.81 2.69
C ALA A 149 -23.92 -5.36 2.39
N LYS A 150 -24.08 -4.24 1.68
CA LYS A 150 -25.37 -3.75 1.18
C LYS A 150 -25.39 -3.79 -0.35
N MET A 151 -26.55 -4.04 -0.90
CA MET A 151 -26.83 -4.01 -2.33
C MET A 151 -27.56 -2.71 -2.67
N TYR A 152 -27.08 -2.02 -3.69
CA TYR A 152 -27.72 -0.82 -4.24
C TYR A 152 -28.05 -1.05 -5.71
N GLU A 153 -29.19 -0.58 -6.14
CA GLU A 153 -29.67 -0.70 -7.51
C GLU A 153 -29.94 0.69 -8.11
N VAL A 154 -29.41 0.90 -9.30
CA VAL A 154 -29.66 2.12 -10.08
C VAL A 154 -30.11 1.73 -11.49
N ASN A 155 -31.27 2.17 -11.91
CA ASN A 155 -31.71 2.01 -13.30
C ASN A 155 -31.50 3.31 -14.06
N PRO A 156 -30.45 3.42 -14.89
CA PRO A 156 -30.17 4.64 -15.65
C PRO A 156 -31.24 4.99 -16.67
N ARG A 157 -32.00 4.00 -17.16
CA ARG A 157 -33.02 4.23 -18.19
C ARG A 157 -34.36 4.71 -17.61
N ARG A 158 -34.54 4.64 -16.30
CA ARG A 158 -35.75 5.10 -15.62
C ARG A 158 -35.66 6.60 -15.31
N ILE A 159 -35.64 7.41 -16.35
CA ILE A 159 -35.54 8.86 -16.26
C ILE A 159 -36.15 9.50 -17.51
N ASP A 160 -36.86 10.60 -17.35
CA ASP A 160 -37.39 11.38 -18.47
C ASP A 160 -36.50 12.58 -18.84
N LEU A 161 -36.76 13.17 -20.00
CA LEU A 161 -35.96 14.31 -20.49
C LEU A 161 -36.05 15.55 -19.59
N ASN A 162 -37.22 15.78 -18.94
CA ASN A 162 -37.39 16.91 -18.06
C ASN A 162 -36.58 16.72 -16.75
N GLU A 163 -36.54 15.49 -16.25
CA GLU A 163 -35.70 15.14 -15.10
C GLU A 163 -34.20 15.35 -15.42
N VAL A 164 -33.75 14.99 -16.63
CA VAL A 164 -32.38 15.22 -17.10
C VAL A 164 -32.07 16.71 -17.18
N ARG A 165 -32.97 17.52 -17.78
CA ARG A 165 -32.83 18.99 -17.83
C ARG A 165 -32.75 19.60 -16.43
N ASN A 166 -33.63 19.17 -15.52
CA ASN A 166 -33.65 19.66 -14.13
C ASN A 166 -32.47 19.19 -13.29
N GLY A 167 -31.76 18.15 -13.72
CA GLY A 167 -30.58 17.61 -13.08
C GLY A 167 -29.27 18.35 -13.43
N PHE A 168 -29.28 19.14 -14.50
CA PHE A 168 -28.11 19.85 -15.01
C PHE A 168 -28.27 21.37 -14.89
N LYS A 169 -27.34 22.03 -14.22
CA LYS A 169 -27.37 23.49 -14.00
C LYS A 169 -26.41 24.28 -14.90
N GLY A 170 -25.58 23.58 -15.68
CA GLY A 170 -24.62 24.23 -16.58
C GLY A 170 -23.43 24.95 -15.91
N ASN A 171 -23.28 24.86 -14.59
CA ASN A 171 -22.28 25.58 -13.81
C ASN A 171 -20.94 24.82 -13.66
N GLY A 172 -20.56 23.98 -14.63
CA GLY A 172 -19.33 23.16 -14.57
C GLY A 172 -19.50 21.85 -13.80
N GLU A 173 -20.71 21.44 -13.45
CA GLU A 173 -21.01 20.15 -12.81
C GLU A 173 -20.64 18.96 -13.70
N ASP A 174 -20.71 19.15 -15.03
CA ASP A 174 -20.23 18.21 -16.04
C ASP A 174 -18.74 17.91 -15.90
N LYS A 175 -17.93 18.91 -15.55
CA LYS A 175 -16.50 18.75 -15.32
C LYS A 175 -16.20 17.94 -14.07
N ASP A 176 -17.05 17.97 -13.06
CA ASP A 176 -16.85 17.21 -11.81
C ASP A 176 -16.97 15.72 -12.04
N VAL A 177 -17.99 15.29 -12.78
CA VAL A 177 -18.21 13.86 -13.11
C VAL A 177 -17.18 13.36 -14.11
N ALA A 178 -16.86 14.15 -15.13
CA ALA A 178 -15.80 13.82 -16.08
C ALA A 178 -14.44 13.63 -15.37
N HIS A 179 -14.08 14.56 -14.49
CA HIS A 179 -12.85 14.47 -13.69
C HIS A 179 -12.81 13.21 -12.81
N LEU A 180 -13.92 12.81 -12.18
CA LEU A 180 -13.99 11.57 -11.41
C LEU A 180 -13.74 10.35 -12.31
N ALA A 181 -14.31 10.33 -13.51
CA ALA A 181 -14.08 9.26 -14.47
C ALA A 181 -12.60 9.18 -14.91
N GLU A 182 -11.97 10.31 -15.16
CA GLU A 182 -10.54 10.40 -15.48
C GLU A 182 -9.67 9.88 -14.32
N MET A 183 -9.95 10.31 -13.09
CA MET A 183 -9.19 9.89 -11.89
C MET A 183 -9.17 8.38 -11.69
N ILE A 184 -10.29 7.69 -11.90
CA ILE A 184 -10.35 6.23 -11.77
C ILE A 184 -9.81 5.49 -12.99
N ALA A 185 -9.63 6.17 -14.12
CA ALA A 185 -9.09 5.60 -15.35
C ALA A 185 -7.55 5.59 -15.39
N ILE A 186 -6.85 6.36 -14.53
CA ILE A 186 -5.38 6.42 -14.49
C ILE A 186 -4.81 5.01 -14.22
N PRO A 187 -4.03 4.43 -15.16
CA PRO A 187 -3.51 3.07 -15.02
C PRO A 187 -2.24 3.06 -14.15
N ASP A 188 -2.39 3.03 -12.84
CA ASP A 188 -1.32 2.91 -11.88
C ASP A 188 -1.64 1.88 -10.78
N GLY A 189 -0.70 1.66 -9.84
CA GLY A 189 -0.85 0.72 -8.74
C GLY A 189 -2.01 1.02 -7.78
N HIS A 190 -2.63 2.21 -7.86
CA HIS A 190 -3.74 2.64 -7.00
C HIS A 190 -5.08 2.76 -7.75
N GLN A 191 -5.17 2.27 -8.97
CA GLN A 191 -6.39 2.37 -9.78
C GLN A 191 -7.58 1.66 -9.11
N LYS A 192 -7.34 0.46 -8.58
CA LYS A 192 -8.37 -0.32 -7.90
C LYS A 192 -8.89 0.41 -6.66
N GLU A 193 -7.98 0.91 -5.85
CA GLU A 193 -8.30 1.61 -4.62
C GLU A 193 -9.07 2.91 -4.88
N ARG A 194 -8.69 3.69 -5.89
CA ARG A 194 -9.46 4.88 -6.30
C ARG A 194 -10.88 4.53 -6.70
N ARG A 195 -11.04 3.44 -7.45
CA ARG A 195 -12.36 2.92 -7.83
C ARG A 195 -13.16 2.49 -6.61
N ASP A 196 -12.55 1.77 -5.67
CA ASP A 196 -13.21 1.28 -4.46
C ASP A 196 -13.60 2.46 -3.53
N VAL A 197 -12.77 3.48 -3.40
CA VAL A 197 -13.09 4.72 -2.67
C VAL A 197 -14.25 5.47 -3.32
N LEU A 198 -14.28 5.57 -4.66
CA LEU A 198 -15.40 6.22 -5.36
C LEU A 198 -16.69 5.44 -5.20
N ARG A 199 -16.62 4.10 -5.21
CA ARG A 199 -17.77 3.24 -4.94
C ARG A 199 -18.32 3.44 -3.52
N ALA A 200 -17.43 3.52 -2.52
CA ALA A 200 -17.83 3.81 -1.15
C ALA A 200 -18.49 5.18 -1.03
N SER A 201 -17.93 6.19 -1.68
CA SER A 201 -18.51 7.54 -1.72
C SER A 201 -19.88 7.59 -2.42
N LEU A 202 -20.06 6.80 -3.47
CA LEU A 202 -21.36 6.64 -4.13
C LEU A 202 -22.37 5.95 -3.21
N ALA A 203 -21.96 4.92 -2.48
CA ALA A 203 -22.82 4.22 -1.53
C ALA A 203 -23.34 5.14 -0.43
N GLU A 204 -22.46 5.98 0.13
CA GLU A 204 -22.85 6.96 1.14
C GLU A 204 -23.93 7.94 0.62
N LEU A 205 -23.89 8.28 -0.67
CA LEU A 205 -24.94 9.08 -1.30
C LEU A 205 -26.21 8.26 -1.46
N LEU A 206 -26.12 7.01 -1.94
CA LEU A 206 -27.27 6.14 -2.17
C LEU A 206 -27.99 5.71 -0.87
N GLU A 207 -27.35 5.86 0.30
CA GLU A 207 -28.00 5.65 1.60
C GLU A 207 -28.94 6.78 1.98
N GLU A 208 -28.84 7.95 1.35
CA GLU A 208 -29.72 9.07 1.65
C GLU A 208 -31.13 8.81 1.08
N GLU A 209 -32.15 9.07 1.88
CA GLU A 209 -33.53 8.99 1.41
C GLU A 209 -33.79 10.03 0.32
N HIS A 210 -34.28 9.56 -0.81
CA HIS A 210 -34.66 10.44 -1.93
C HIS A 210 -36.00 10.01 -2.54
N SER A 211 -36.75 10.98 -3.03
CA SER A 211 -37.99 10.75 -3.73
C SER A 211 -37.79 10.73 -5.24
N GLY A 212 -38.51 9.85 -5.95
CA GLY A 212 -38.45 9.76 -7.41
C GLY A 212 -37.36 8.82 -7.94
N SER A 213 -36.92 9.07 -9.17
CA SER A 213 -35.90 8.27 -9.84
C SER A 213 -34.52 8.47 -9.20
N THR A 214 -33.85 7.39 -8.79
CA THR A 214 -32.48 7.43 -8.26
C THR A 214 -31.52 8.09 -9.24
N MET A 215 -31.69 7.85 -10.54
CA MET A 215 -30.87 8.48 -11.57
C MET A 215 -31.08 9.99 -11.64
N ALA A 216 -32.32 10.45 -11.58
CA ALA A 216 -32.65 11.88 -11.57
C ALA A 216 -32.10 12.59 -10.32
N TRP A 217 -32.08 11.90 -9.19
CA TRP A 217 -31.50 12.40 -7.95
C TRP A 217 -29.97 12.47 -8.05
N LEU A 218 -29.31 11.42 -8.59
CA LEU A 218 -27.85 11.37 -8.77
C LEU A 218 -27.35 12.51 -9.66
N LEU A 219 -28.05 12.86 -10.73
CA LEU A 219 -27.67 13.97 -11.61
C LEU A 219 -27.45 15.30 -10.86
N LYS A 220 -28.12 15.48 -9.72
CA LYS A 220 -27.99 16.68 -8.87
C LYS A 220 -26.83 16.58 -7.87
N GLN A 221 -26.13 15.44 -7.80
CA GLN A 221 -25.16 15.16 -6.76
C GLN A 221 -23.70 15.17 -7.24
N GLY A 222 -23.41 15.62 -8.45
CA GLY A 222 -22.05 15.56 -9.03
C GLY A 222 -20.98 16.20 -8.16
N ALA A 223 -21.20 17.44 -7.75
CA ALA A 223 -20.28 18.17 -6.87
C ALA A 223 -20.15 17.53 -5.48
N ARG A 224 -21.27 16.99 -4.94
CA ARG A 224 -21.24 16.28 -3.64
C ARG A 224 -20.47 14.96 -3.74
N LEU A 225 -20.64 14.20 -4.82
CA LEU A 225 -19.90 12.97 -5.05
C LEU A 225 -18.40 13.25 -5.13
N LYS A 226 -18.02 14.28 -5.89
CA LYS A 226 -16.62 14.69 -5.98
C LYS A 226 -16.05 15.07 -4.62
N LYS A 227 -16.76 15.88 -3.84
CA LYS A 227 -16.35 16.28 -2.50
C LYS A 227 -16.16 15.06 -1.59
N LYS A 228 -17.17 14.16 -1.50
CA LYS A 228 -17.10 12.92 -0.71
C LYS A 228 -15.95 12.02 -1.16
N TYR A 229 -15.72 11.92 -2.47
CA TYR A 229 -14.60 11.16 -3.00
C TYR A 229 -13.26 11.70 -2.51
N HIS A 230 -13.04 13.01 -2.57
CA HIS A 230 -11.79 13.60 -2.09
C HIS A 230 -11.60 13.40 -0.58
N GLU A 231 -12.64 13.64 0.22
CA GLU A 231 -12.60 13.40 1.66
C GLU A 231 -12.25 11.93 1.99
N ASN A 232 -12.91 10.98 1.34
CA ASN A 232 -12.67 9.55 1.54
C ASN A 232 -11.29 9.11 1.01
N TYR A 233 -10.84 9.70 -0.09
CA TYR A 233 -9.54 9.41 -0.66
C TYR A 233 -8.39 9.95 0.20
N ASP A 234 -8.54 11.12 0.79
CA ASP A 234 -7.58 11.66 1.76
C ASP A 234 -7.47 10.76 3.00
N VAL A 235 -8.61 10.29 3.53
CA VAL A 235 -8.63 9.32 4.63
C VAL A 235 -7.94 8.00 4.24
N TYR A 236 -8.18 7.51 3.01
CA TYR A 236 -7.52 6.32 2.49
C TYR A 236 -6.00 6.51 2.40
N LEU A 237 -5.53 7.62 1.83
CA LEU A 237 -4.09 7.92 1.70
C LEU A 237 -3.43 8.02 3.07
N HIS A 238 -4.10 8.65 4.03
CA HIS A 238 -3.62 8.74 5.40
C HIS A 238 -3.48 7.35 6.04
N LYS A 239 -4.53 6.51 5.98
CA LYS A 239 -4.49 5.13 6.49
C LYS A 239 -3.43 4.27 5.79
N PHE A 240 -3.29 4.43 4.48
CA PHE A 240 -2.27 3.73 3.70
C PHE A 240 -0.85 4.12 4.14
N SER A 241 -0.61 5.41 4.35
CA SER A 241 0.68 5.92 4.86
C SER A 241 0.99 5.37 6.25
N VAL A 242 0.02 5.39 7.16
CA VAL A 242 0.16 4.82 8.52
C VAL A 242 0.47 3.33 8.47
N ASN A 243 -0.30 2.55 7.70
CA ASN A 243 -0.09 1.11 7.57
C ASN A 243 1.28 0.78 6.99
N LYS A 244 1.75 1.55 6.00
CA LYS A 244 3.08 1.41 5.43
C LYS A 244 4.17 1.64 6.50
N LEU A 245 4.02 2.67 7.32
CA LEU A 245 4.96 2.96 8.40
C LEU A 245 4.95 1.86 9.48
N LEU A 246 3.79 1.33 9.84
CA LEU A 246 3.66 0.22 10.78
C LEU A 246 4.35 -1.04 10.24
N SER A 247 4.12 -1.39 8.97
CA SER A 247 4.79 -2.51 8.30
C SER A 247 6.31 -2.32 8.25
N GLU A 248 6.80 -1.11 8.01
CA GLU A 248 8.24 -0.81 8.02
C GLU A 248 8.86 -0.97 9.42
N ILE A 249 8.13 -0.60 10.48
CA ILE A 249 8.56 -0.82 11.87
C ILE A 249 8.63 -2.32 12.18
N GLU A 250 7.63 -3.09 11.76
CA GLU A 250 7.57 -4.53 11.98
C GLU A 250 8.69 -5.27 11.23
N GLU A 251 8.92 -4.94 9.97
CA GLU A 251 10.02 -5.48 9.16
C GLU A 251 11.37 -5.21 9.81
N LYS A 252 11.63 -3.97 10.20
CA LYS A 252 12.88 -3.60 10.90
C LYS A 252 13.02 -4.32 12.25
N SER A 253 11.92 -4.42 13.01
CA SER A 253 11.93 -5.13 14.28
C SER A 253 12.31 -6.59 14.09
N THR A 254 11.76 -7.25 13.06
CA THR A 254 12.04 -8.65 12.72
C THR A 254 13.50 -8.82 12.29
N ASP A 255 14.03 -7.92 11.46
CA ASP A 255 15.44 -7.92 11.04
C ASP A 255 16.40 -7.79 12.25
N TYR A 256 16.09 -6.87 13.17
CA TYR A 256 16.91 -6.75 14.40
C TYR A 256 16.79 -7.95 15.31
N ILE A 257 15.62 -8.57 15.46
CA ILE A 257 15.45 -9.81 16.23
C ILE A 257 16.28 -10.94 15.63
N SER A 258 16.29 -11.07 14.31
CA SER A 258 17.15 -12.07 13.63
C SER A 258 18.62 -11.85 13.94
N LYS A 259 19.13 -10.63 13.79
CA LYS A 259 20.52 -10.27 14.10
C LYS A 259 20.90 -10.53 15.54
N ILE A 260 19.99 -10.26 16.50
CA ILE A 260 20.19 -10.57 17.92
C ILE A 260 20.28 -12.08 18.12
N ASN A 261 19.36 -12.85 17.54
CA ASN A 261 19.32 -14.31 17.67
C ASN A 261 20.56 -14.98 17.05
N ASP A 262 21.01 -14.51 15.89
CA ASP A 262 22.22 -15.02 15.23
C ASP A 262 23.45 -14.77 16.10
N SER A 263 23.55 -13.60 16.72
CA SER A 263 24.63 -13.29 17.64
C SER A 263 24.56 -14.12 18.94
N ILE A 264 23.34 -14.37 19.46
CA ILE A 264 23.13 -15.24 20.63
C ILE A 264 23.56 -16.68 20.27
N SER A 265 23.15 -17.21 19.14
CA SER A 265 23.47 -18.56 18.70
C SER A 265 24.99 -18.74 18.54
N SER A 266 25.67 -17.76 17.93
CA SER A 266 27.14 -17.77 17.79
C SER A 266 27.84 -17.76 19.16
N SER A 267 27.35 -17.00 20.14
CA SER A 267 27.93 -16.94 21.49
C SER A 267 27.68 -18.22 22.29
N GLN A 268 26.52 -18.85 22.14
CA GLN A 268 26.18 -20.12 22.80
C GLN A 268 27.08 -21.27 22.31
N ALA A 269 27.36 -21.36 21.02
CA ALA A 269 28.26 -22.39 20.46
C ALA A 269 29.66 -22.33 21.11
N LYS A 270 30.16 -21.11 21.39
CA LYS A 270 31.46 -20.92 22.09
C LYS A 270 31.36 -21.28 23.58
N ALA A 271 30.23 -21.02 24.25
CA ALA A 271 30.03 -21.40 25.65
C ALA A 271 30.03 -22.89 25.88
N PHE A 272 29.63 -23.73 24.91
CA PHE A 272 29.71 -25.19 24.97
C PHE A 272 31.15 -25.73 24.91
N ALA A 273 32.12 -24.94 24.48
CA ALA A 273 33.52 -25.31 24.52
C ALA A 273 34.05 -25.45 25.97
N ILE A 274 33.46 -24.75 26.94
CA ILE A 274 33.86 -24.77 28.37
C ILE A 274 33.62 -26.15 29.00
N PRO A 275 32.44 -26.78 28.94
CA PRO A 275 32.23 -28.14 29.43
C PRO A 275 33.12 -29.18 28.72
N GLY A 276 33.33 -29.04 27.40
CA GLY A 276 34.24 -29.88 26.64
C GLY A 276 35.68 -29.83 27.15
N ALA A 277 36.17 -28.64 27.43
CA ALA A 277 37.50 -28.43 28.02
C ALA A 277 37.59 -29.09 29.42
N LEU A 278 36.56 -28.97 30.25
CA LEU A 278 36.51 -29.63 31.59
C LEU A 278 36.59 -31.14 31.49
N ILE A 279 35.87 -31.76 30.57
CA ILE A 279 35.88 -33.21 30.36
C ILE A 279 37.27 -33.66 29.90
N ALA A 280 37.89 -32.95 28.97
CA ALA A 280 39.23 -33.23 28.49
C ALA A 280 40.27 -33.14 29.61
N ILE A 281 40.15 -32.13 30.45
CA ILE A 281 41.01 -31.90 31.60
C ILE A 281 40.84 -33.02 32.65
N ALA A 282 39.60 -33.39 32.99
CA ALA A 282 39.32 -34.47 33.94
C ALA A 282 39.93 -35.80 33.49
N ALA A 283 39.97 -36.07 32.15
CA ALA A 283 40.59 -37.24 31.59
C ALA A 283 42.13 -37.24 31.72
N LEU A 284 42.76 -36.07 31.63
CA LEU A 284 44.22 -35.90 31.71
C LEU A 284 44.77 -35.96 33.15
N ILE A 285 43.97 -35.62 34.16
CA ILE A 285 44.44 -35.48 35.56
C ILE A 285 44.66 -36.84 36.25
N LYS A 286 44.10 -37.95 35.74
CA LYS A 286 44.10 -39.26 36.42
C LYS A 286 45.47 -39.84 36.72
N ASN A 287 46.57 -39.41 36.07
CA ASN A 287 47.96 -39.83 36.31
C ASN A 287 48.97 -38.66 36.05
N ALA A 288 48.65 -37.44 36.45
CA ALA A 288 49.43 -36.30 36.03
C ALA A 288 50.58 -35.97 37.00
N ASP A 289 51.77 -35.86 36.42
CA ASP A 289 52.93 -35.23 37.08
C ASP A 289 52.72 -33.71 37.18
N LEU A 290 53.55 -33.02 37.96
CA LEU A 290 53.49 -31.58 38.26
C LEU A 290 53.48 -30.73 36.95
N PHE A 291 54.24 -31.13 35.91
CA PHE A 291 54.29 -30.47 34.62
C PHE A 291 52.93 -30.57 33.89
N SER A 292 52.29 -31.72 33.91
CA SER A 292 50.97 -31.97 33.30
C SER A 292 49.91 -31.09 33.97
N LEU A 293 49.93 -30.91 35.28
CA LEU A 293 49.03 -30.02 36.05
C LEU A 293 49.24 -28.56 35.68
N LEU A 294 50.49 -28.07 35.48
CA LEU A 294 50.79 -26.71 35.01
C LEU A 294 50.28 -26.50 33.60
N PHE A 295 50.43 -27.47 32.70
CA PHE A 295 49.84 -27.34 31.34
C PHE A 295 48.33 -27.29 31.36
N VAL A 296 47.68 -28.05 32.25
CA VAL A 296 46.21 -27.99 32.43
C VAL A 296 45.80 -26.59 32.94
N CYS A 297 46.48 -26.01 33.91
CA CYS A 297 46.20 -24.66 34.40
C CYS A 297 46.42 -23.62 33.30
N ALA A 298 47.49 -23.73 32.53
CA ALA A 298 47.74 -22.82 31.39
C ALA A 298 46.65 -22.97 30.32
N GLY A 299 46.19 -24.18 30.03
CA GLY A 299 45.07 -24.45 29.13
C GLY A 299 43.76 -23.81 29.60
N LEU A 300 43.41 -23.99 30.90
CA LEU A 300 42.23 -23.34 31.49
C LEU A 300 42.30 -21.83 31.44
N LEU A 301 43.46 -21.26 31.75
CA LEU A 301 43.69 -19.83 31.70
C LEU A 301 43.49 -19.31 30.26
N SER A 302 44.07 -20.02 29.27
CA SER A 302 43.91 -19.69 27.85
C SER A 302 42.44 -19.70 27.39
N VAL A 303 41.70 -20.78 27.75
CA VAL A 303 40.27 -20.90 27.42
C VAL A 303 39.47 -19.77 28.10
N SER A 304 39.73 -19.50 29.37
CA SER A 304 39.05 -18.44 30.11
C SER A 304 39.32 -17.07 29.52
N PHE A 305 40.58 -16.80 29.16
CA PHE A 305 41.00 -15.55 28.53
C PHE A 305 40.35 -15.36 27.15
N LEU A 306 40.41 -16.39 26.29
CA LEU A 306 39.81 -16.37 24.97
C LEU A 306 38.29 -16.17 25.05
N THR A 307 37.63 -16.83 26.01
CA THR A 307 36.18 -16.64 26.27
C THR A 307 35.86 -15.22 26.66
N PHE A 308 36.66 -14.64 27.55
CA PHE A 308 36.50 -13.24 27.97
C PHE A 308 36.66 -12.26 26.79
N VAL A 309 37.70 -12.43 25.99
CA VAL A 309 37.94 -11.58 24.81
C VAL A 309 36.81 -11.72 23.80
N ALA A 310 36.38 -12.95 23.48
CA ALA A 310 35.28 -13.19 22.55
C ALA A 310 33.96 -12.58 23.03
N ASN A 311 33.65 -12.71 24.33
CA ASN A 311 32.44 -12.15 24.89
C ASN A 311 32.46 -10.62 24.93
N ASN A 312 33.62 -9.98 25.14
CA ASN A 312 33.74 -8.52 25.06
C ASN A 312 33.44 -8.01 23.67
N ILE A 313 33.94 -8.66 22.60
CA ILE A 313 33.64 -8.32 21.23
C ILE A 313 32.11 -8.40 20.97
N HIS A 314 31.45 -9.47 21.49
CA HIS A 314 30.00 -9.59 21.39
C HIS A 314 29.26 -8.50 22.18
N CYS A 315 29.75 -8.11 23.36
CA CYS A 315 29.16 -7.01 24.15
C CYS A 315 29.25 -5.65 23.40
N GLU A 316 30.39 -5.38 22.76
CA GLU A 316 30.56 -4.18 21.93
C GLU A 316 29.60 -4.21 20.71
N ALA A 317 29.46 -5.36 20.04
CA ALA A 317 28.52 -5.55 18.93
C ALA A 317 27.06 -5.31 19.37
N TYR A 318 26.67 -5.81 20.56
CA TYR A 318 25.34 -5.53 21.12
C TYR A 318 25.16 -4.06 21.50
N GLY A 319 26.20 -3.40 21.99
CA GLY A 319 26.19 -1.95 22.23
C GLY A 319 25.91 -1.16 20.96
N ALA A 320 26.66 -1.46 19.88
CA ALA A 320 26.46 -0.85 18.57
C ALA A 320 25.06 -1.13 18.01
N LEU A 321 24.56 -2.36 18.17
CA LEU A 321 23.20 -2.73 17.74
C LEU A 321 22.12 -1.98 18.55
N LYS A 322 22.30 -1.79 19.86
CA LYS A 322 21.42 -0.99 20.70
C LYS A 322 21.32 0.45 20.22
N ASP A 323 22.46 1.07 19.91
CA ASP A 323 22.52 2.43 19.38
C ASP A 323 21.87 2.53 18.00
N GLN A 324 22.06 1.51 17.15
CA GLN A 324 21.43 1.46 15.83
C GLN A 324 19.92 1.36 15.94
N VAL A 325 19.37 0.49 16.81
CA VAL A 325 17.94 0.37 17.10
C VAL A 325 17.36 1.70 17.57
N GLN A 326 18.04 2.37 18.53
CA GLN A 326 17.59 3.65 19.03
C GLN A 326 17.52 4.71 17.94
N ARG A 327 18.54 4.82 17.10
CA ARG A 327 18.58 5.79 15.99
C ARG A 327 17.54 5.48 14.92
N SER A 328 17.38 4.22 14.52
CA SER A 328 16.47 3.85 13.43
C SER A 328 14.99 4.02 13.81
N LEU A 329 14.62 3.79 15.06
CA LEU A 329 13.24 3.93 15.53
C LEU A 329 12.90 5.35 16.00
N LYS A 330 13.90 6.17 16.34
CA LYS A 330 13.70 7.56 16.80
C LYS A 330 12.89 8.41 15.83
N ARG A 331 13.05 8.21 14.51
CA ARG A 331 12.32 8.98 13.49
C ARG A 331 10.79 8.76 13.57
N TYR A 332 10.35 7.58 13.97
CA TYR A 332 8.92 7.27 14.12
C TYR A 332 8.35 7.81 15.45
N GLU A 333 9.17 7.89 16.51
CA GLU A 333 8.77 8.46 17.79
C GLU A 333 8.49 9.98 17.72
N ILE A 334 9.11 10.68 16.76
CA ILE A 334 8.97 12.14 16.60
C ILE A 334 7.69 12.51 15.83
N MET A 335 7.00 11.54 15.18
CA MET A 335 5.76 11.78 14.45
C MET A 335 4.60 12.11 15.38
N LYS A 336 4.34 13.44 15.56
CA LYS A 336 3.33 13.94 16.52
C LYS A 336 1.89 13.63 16.11
N ASN A 337 1.63 13.44 14.82
CA ASN A 337 0.26 13.30 14.29
C ASN A 337 -0.22 11.84 14.20
N GLU A 338 0.65 10.87 14.50
CA GLU A 338 0.40 9.44 14.28
C GLU A 338 0.66 8.64 15.55
N ASP A 339 -0.27 8.73 16.51
CA ASP A 339 -0.13 8.05 17.79
C ASP A 339 0.09 6.53 17.66
N ALA A 340 -0.59 5.88 16.70
CA ALA A 340 -0.44 4.45 16.47
C ALA A 340 0.99 4.07 16.03
N VAL A 341 1.61 4.86 15.15
CA VAL A 341 2.98 4.66 14.67
C VAL A 341 3.97 4.89 15.82
N ARG A 342 3.76 5.96 16.60
CA ARG A 342 4.60 6.29 17.75
C ARG A 342 4.59 5.19 18.79
N VAL A 343 3.41 4.72 19.20
CA VAL A 343 3.24 3.66 20.20
C VAL A 343 3.88 2.36 19.72
N SER A 344 3.64 1.96 18.46
CA SER A 344 4.25 0.76 17.89
C SER A 344 5.78 0.84 17.85
N ALA A 345 6.35 2.01 17.48
CA ALA A 345 7.80 2.22 17.47
C ALA A 345 8.40 2.15 18.88
N GLU A 346 7.72 2.72 19.86
CA GLU A 346 8.15 2.71 21.28
C GLU A 346 8.11 1.29 21.85
N GLU A 347 7.05 0.52 21.57
CA GLU A 347 6.93 -0.88 21.98
C GLU A 347 8.01 -1.75 21.32
N ALA A 348 8.22 -1.63 20.02
CA ALA A 348 9.26 -2.34 19.29
C ALA A 348 10.65 -2.02 19.86
N LYS A 349 10.96 -0.74 20.10
CA LYS A 349 12.21 -0.30 20.71
C LYS A 349 12.41 -0.91 22.10
N LYS A 350 11.41 -0.83 22.96
CA LYS A 350 11.47 -1.39 24.32
C LYS A 350 11.72 -2.90 24.31
N LYS A 351 11.02 -3.62 23.42
CA LYS A 351 11.19 -5.07 23.25
C LYS A 351 12.61 -5.42 22.76
N LEU A 352 13.12 -4.71 21.75
CA LEU A 352 14.46 -4.95 21.19
C LEU A 352 15.57 -4.64 22.21
N ILE A 353 15.47 -3.51 22.92
CA ILE A 353 16.44 -3.14 23.97
C ILE A 353 16.45 -4.19 25.08
N SER A 354 15.27 -4.63 25.53
CA SER A 354 15.17 -5.70 26.55
C SER A 354 15.83 -7.00 26.11
N LEU A 355 15.67 -7.39 24.84
CA LEU A 355 16.34 -8.58 24.29
C LEU A 355 17.87 -8.44 24.26
N ILE A 356 18.38 -7.28 23.85
CA ILE A 356 19.81 -6.97 23.81
C ILE A 356 20.39 -7.00 25.26
N GLU A 357 19.69 -6.39 26.22
CA GLU A 357 20.13 -6.37 27.62
C GLU A 357 20.18 -7.78 28.23
N LYS A 358 19.17 -8.61 27.97
CA LYS A 358 19.17 -10.02 28.36
C LYS A 358 20.32 -10.81 27.72
N ALA A 359 20.63 -10.54 26.45
CA ALA A 359 21.76 -11.15 25.76
C ALA A 359 23.10 -10.77 26.42
N MET A 360 23.31 -9.47 26.71
CA MET A 360 24.49 -8.99 27.41
C MET A 360 24.62 -9.57 28.83
N GLN A 361 23.51 -9.71 29.57
CA GLN A 361 23.51 -10.34 30.90
C GLN A 361 23.96 -11.82 30.80
N ARG A 362 23.51 -12.58 29.80
CA ARG A 362 23.94 -13.96 29.59
C ARG A 362 25.44 -14.04 29.30
N LEU A 363 26.00 -13.13 28.51
CA LEU A 363 27.44 -13.11 28.24
C LEU A 363 28.27 -12.82 29.51
N ARG A 364 27.79 -11.88 30.36
CA ARG A 364 28.41 -11.60 31.65
C ARG A 364 28.37 -12.82 32.57
N PHE A 365 27.25 -13.54 32.57
CA PHE A 365 27.14 -14.79 33.35
C PHE A 365 28.12 -15.85 32.84
N ILE A 366 28.31 -16.02 31.54
CA ILE A 366 29.28 -16.93 30.96
C ILE A 366 30.71 -16.56 31.37
N ASN A 367 31.06 -15.27 31.36
CA ASN A 367 32.36 -14.80 31.83
C ASN A 367 32.57 -15.13 33.31
N TYR A 368 31.57 -14.87 34.17
CA TYR A 368 31.63 -15.22 35.56
C TYR A 368 31.84 -16.74 35.78
N LEU A 369 31.06 -17.57 35.08
CA LEU A 369 31.15 -19.01 35.14
C LEU A 369 32.55 -19.49 34.68
N SER A 370 33.11 -18.92 33.62
CA SER A 370 34.47 -19.24 33.14
C SER A 370 35.55 -18.96 34.22
N VAL A 371 35.44 -17.83 34.89
CA VAL A 371 36.36 -17.48 36.00
C VAL A 371 36.22 -18.44 37.18
N VAL A 372 34.99 -18.79 37.57
CA VAL A 372 34.74 -19.77 38.66
C VAL A 372 35.36 -21.13 38.32
N ILE A 373 35.18 -21.60 37.09
CA ILE A 373 35.73 -22.86 36.64
C ILE A 373 37.28 -22.83 36.66
N PHE A 374 37.87 -21.73 36.20
CA PHE A 374 39.31 -21.54 36.26
C PHE A 374 39.82 -21.61 37.75
N LEU A 375 39.16 -20.88 38.66
CA LEU A 375 39.53 -20.92 40.08
C LEU A 375 39.38 -22.29 40.70
N LEU A 376 38.30 -23.02 40.37
CA LEU A 376 38.12 -24.42 40.83
C LEU A 376 39.22 -25.34 40.29
N GLY A 377 39.63 -25.16 39.03
CA GLY A 377 40.75 -25.91 38.44
C GLY A 377 42.06 -25.65 39.13
N VAL A 378 42.37 -24.36 39.42
CA VAL A 378 43.58 -24.01 40.17
C VAL A 378 43.51 -24.56 41.58
N PHE A 379 42.38 -24.47 42.28
CA PHE A 379 42.18 -25.02 43.60
C PHE A 379 42.39 -26.53 43.66
N TYR A 380 41.83 -27.23 42.66
CA TYR A 380 42.02 -28.70 42.55
C TYR A 380 43.48 -29.07 42.32
N THR A 381 44.22 -28.34 41.48
CA THR A 381 45.65 -28.59 41.26
C THR A 381 46.48 -28.36 42.50
N LEU A 382 46.16 -27.33 43.31
CA LEU A 382 46.83 -27.06 44.59
C LEU A 382 46.58 -28.18 45.62
N PHE A 383 45.39 -28.74 45.69
CA PHE A 383 45.05 -29.81 46.62
C PHE A 383 45.55 -31.19 46.20
N SER A 384 45.64 -31.47 44.90
CA SER A 384 46.08 -32.78 44.38
C SER A 384 47.59 -33.03 44.48
N SER A 385 48.38 -31.95 44.71
CA SER A 385 49.84 -32.09 44.78
C SER A 385 50.40 -31.27 45.95
N PRO A 386 50.75 -31.93 47.08
CA PRO A 386 51.33 -31.24 48.27
C PRO A 386 52.61 -30.48 47.96
N GLY A 387 53.37 -30.87 46.95
CA GLY A 387 54.56 -30.14 46.46
C GLY A 387 54.23 -28.88 45.64
N ALA A 388 53.04 -28.77 45.05
CA ALA A 388 52.67 -27.68 44.17
C ALA A 388 52.57 -26.32 44.96
N ILE A 389 52.19 -26.35 46.19
CA ILE A 389 52.13 -25.14 47.07
C ILE A 389 53.51 -24.58 47.26
N THR A 390 54.52 -25.43 47.49
CA THR A 390 55.92 -25.00 47.67
C THR A 390 56.52 -24.41 46.38
N TYR A 391 56.25 -25.07 45.25
CA TYR A 391 56.70 -24.55 43.93
C TYR A 391 56.00 -23.29 43.53
N MET A 392 54.71 -23.18 43.79
CA MET A 392 53.94 -21.93 43.49
C MET A 392 54.42 -20.78 44.31
N HIS A 393 54.78 -21.01 45.56
CA HIS A 393 55.42 -19.99 46.43
C HIS A 393 56.78 -19.57 45.85
N GLN A 394 57.61 -20.52 45.38
CA GLN A 394 58.87 -20.21 44.77
C GLN A 394 58.74 -19.41 43.46
N VAL A 395 57.77 -19.79 42.59
CA VAL A 395 57.48 -19.09 41.34
C VAL A 395 56.93 -17.71 41.61
N LEU A 396 56.03 -17.58 42.62
CA LEU A 396 55.46 -16.27 42.99
C LEU A 396 56.53 -15.34 43.57
N VAL A 397 57.43 -15.89 44.40
CA VAL A 397 58.60 -15.14 44.89
C VAL A 397 59.52 -14.73 43.76
N TRP A 398 59.74 -15.59 42.77
CA TRP A 398 60.58 -15.29 41.60
C TRP A 398 59.93 -14.25 40.69
N VAL A 399 58.63 -14.34 40.41
CA VAL A 399 57.86 -13.38 39.55
C VAL A 399 57.78 -12.02 40.29
N VAL A 400 57.49 -12.01 41.56
CA VAL A 400 57.42 -10.75 42.34
C VAL A 400 58.80 -10.13 42.49
N GLY A 401 59.84 -10.90 42.63
CA GLY A 401 61.22 -10.44 42.65
C GLY A 401 61.69 -9.88 41.29
N TYR A 402 61.24 -10.48 40.19
CA TYR A 402 61.54 -10.02 38.84
C TYR A 402 60.81 -8.70 38.47
N PHE A 403 59.55 -8.47 38.95
CA PHE A 403 58.81 -7.25 38.72
C PHE A 403 59.03 -6.13 39.75
N GLY A 404 60.03 -6.29 40.65
CA GLY A 404 60.55 -5.18 41.51
C GLY A 404 59.60 -4.68 42.59
N VAL A 405 58.64 -5.49 43.06
CA VAL A 405 57.79 -5.15 44.21
C VAL A 405 58.50 -5.50 45.51
N SER A 406 58.92 -4.48 46.26
CA SER A 406 59.59 -4.64 47.57
C SER A 406 58.70 -5.36 48.59
N TYR A 407 59.21 -6.51 49.11
CA TYR A 407 58.53 -7.27 50.12
C TYR A 407 58.70 -6.61 51.52
N SER A 408 57.62 -5.97 52.01
CA SER A 408 57.58 -5.56 53.41
C SER A 408 56.42 -6.14 54.22
N LEU A 409 55.64 -7.11 53.68
CA LEU A 409 54.45 -7.65 54.36
C LEU A 409 54.16 -9.13 54.08
N ILE A 410 55.11 -10.08 54.29
CA ILE A 410 54.72 -11.47 54.43
C ILE A 410 55.45 -12.07 55.66
N PRO A 411 54.74 -12.46 56.74
CA PRO A 411 55.38 -13.14 57.87
C PRO A 411 55.92 -14.48 57.44
N SER A 412 57.16 -14.76 57.86
CA SER A 412 57.82 -16.05 57.59
C SER A 412 57.06 -17.20 58.27
N TYR A 413 56.34 -17.97 57.50
CA TYR A 413 55.75 -19.28 57.89
C TYR A 413 56.86 -20.36 57.89
N GLY A 414 57.95 -20.12 58.59
CA GLY A 414 59.12 -21.03 58.61
C GLY A 414 59.26 -21.87 59.87
N SER A 415 58.29 -21.91 60.78
CA SER A 415 58.53 -22.64 62.06
C SER A 415 57.36 -23.52 62.57
N MET A 416 56.42 -23.91 61.76
CA MET A 416 55.26 -24.71 62.25
C MET A 416 55.13 -26.12 61.72
N ASN A 417 56.02 -26.61 60.88
CA ASN A 417 55.91 -27.96 60.30
C ASN A 417 56.93 -29.00 60.78
N TYR A 418 57.76 -28.73 61.82
CA TYR A 418 58.65 -29.72 62.38
C TYR A 418 58.10 -30.44 63.62
N LEU A 419 56.96 -30.09 64.13
CA LEU A 419 56.38 -30.72 65.33
C LEU A 419 55.21 -31.70 65.05
N ALA A 420 54.75 -31.82 63.86
CA ALA A 420 53.62 -32.70 63.53
C ALA A 420 54.00 -34.05 62.90
N VAL A 421 55.31 -34.30 62.57
CA VAL A 421 55.76 -35.54 61.88
C VAL A 421 56.42 -36.53 62.87
N SER A 422 56.77 -36.09 64.09
CA SER A 422 57.42 -36.99 65.07
C SER A 422 56.47 -37.80 65.99
N THR A 423 55.16 -37.60 65.92
CA THR A 423 54.18 -38.31 66.79
C THR A 423 53.34 -39.42 66.06
N LEU A 424 53.56 -39.70 64.80
CA LEU A 424 52.84 -40.78 64.08
C LEU A 424 53.70 -41.97 63.62
N GLN A 425 54.94 -42.14 64.19
CA GLN A 425 55.78 -43.26 63.90
C GLN A 425 55.93 -44.28 65.09
N ASN A 426 55.11 -44.13 66.14
CA ASN A 426 55.05 -45.18 67.20
C ASN A 426 53.56 -45.32 67.64
N ARG A 427 52.79 -46.02 66.77
CA ARG A 427 51.67 -46.91 67.19
C ARG A 427 51.28 -47.77 65.97
#